data_be3a15f26608d6fba5a54a13662d873b
#
_entry.id   be3a15f26608d6fba5a54a13662d873b
#
_cell.length_a   1.000
_cell.length_b   1.000
_cell.length_c   1.000
_cell.angle_alpha   90.00
_cell.angle_beta   90.00
_cell.angle_gamma   90.00
#
_symmetry.space_group_name_H-M   'P 1'
#
loop_
_entity.id
_entity.type
_entity.pdbx_description
1 polymer ?
#
loop_
_entity_poly.entity_id
_entity_poly.type
_entity_poly.pdbx_seq_one_letter_code
_entity_poly.pdbx_strand_id
1 'polypeptide(L)'
;SKAANIDLDYIIWNNVGVSTPDRIYPGVLLRIPSVPGIIHAVRYGENLTEIAAQYGAPMADIINFKGNQIESPDNIPVGKEILVPGGRKSINITAWDGSLTTLDWNWPVTSRYITSKMDWRHPLGIDIGTQNWDEVYAARNGIVAFAGGDPRYSYGYYIIVDHGYGYESLYAHLAINSRGYAAFNVRVGEQVSAGDLIAWIGMTGRTTGPHIHFEISRYNNRTDPLGVLPDS
;
A
#
# COMPACT_ATOMS: atom_id res chain seq x y z
N SER A 1 3.51 14.03 33.22
CA SER A 1 3.36 13.96 31.76
C SER A 1 1.87 13.89 31.44
N LYS A 2 1.32 14.92 30.77
CA LYS A 2 -0.05 14.86 30.26
C LYS A 2 -0.05 13.76 29.19
N ALA A 3 -0.78 12.67 29.43
CA ALA A 3 -1.07 11.69 28.39
C ALA A 3 -1.77 12.44 27.22
N ALA A 4 -1.19 12.34 26.02
CA ALA A 4 -1.85 12.86 24.85
C ALA A 4 -3.18 12.10 24.72
N ASN A 5 -4.29 12.83 24.54
CA ASN A 5 -5.59 12.24 24.31
C ASN A 5 -5.57 11.71 22.85
N ILE A 6 -5.18 10.46 22.68
CA ILE A 6 -5.09 9.81 21.37
C ILE A 6 -6.36 8.99 21.17
N ASP A 7 -7.13 9.34 20.15
CA ASP A 7 -8.33 8.62 19.78
C ASP A 7 -8.00 7.16 19.43
N LEU A 8 -8.94 6.27 19.71
CA LEU A 8 -8.80 4.83 19.47
C LEU A 8 -8.42 4.50 18.02
N ASP A 9 -8.94 5.26 17.07
CA ASP A 9 -8.64 5.10 15.66
C ASP A 9 -7.14 5.22 15.36
N TYR A 10 -6.45 6.18 15.98
CA TYR A 10 -4.99 6.30 15.82
C TYR A 10 -4.22 5.14 16.43
N ILE A 11 -4.76 4.53 17.48
CA ILE A 11 -4.17 3.32 18.04
C ILE A 11 -4.35 2.17 17.07
N ILE A 12 -5.55 1.97 16.53
CA ILE A 12 -5.86 0.91 15.55
C ILE A 12 -5.03 1.11 14.28
N TRP A 13 -5.00 2.32 13.73
CA TRP A 13 -4.29 2.61 12.48
C TRP A 13 -2.77 2.41 12.55
N ASN A 14 -2.18 2.57 13.73
CA ASN A 14 -0.74 2.41 13.94
C ASN A 14 -0.34 1.03 14.49
N ASN A 15 -1.32 0.17 14.81
CA ASN A 15 -1.06 -1.14 15.37
C ASN A 15 -1.58 -2.25 14.46
N VAL A 16 -0.63 -2.84 13.82
CA VAL A 16 -0.81 -4.01 12.99
C VAL A 16 -1.30 -5.19 13.85
N GLY A 17 -2.46 -5.76 13.49
CA GLY A 17 -3.05 -6.88 14.24
C GLY A 17 -4.16 -6.50 15.23
N VAL A 18 -4.35 -5.19 15.48
CA VAL A 18 -5.45 -4.69 16.31
C VAL A 18 -6.54 -4.15 15.40
N SER A 19 -7.42 -5.03 14.92
CA SER A 19 -8.56 -4.62 14.08
C SER A 19 -9.78 -4.17 14.90
N THR A 20 -9.84 -4.58 16.16
CA THR A 20 -10.88 -4.19 17.11
C THR A 20 -10.30 -4.13 18.53
N PRO A 21 -10.84 -3.28 19.42
CA PRO A 21 -10.39 -3.20 20.81
C PRO A 21 -10.44 -4.53 21.55
N ASP A 22 -11.37 -5.40 21.19
CA ASP A 22 -11.60 -6.71 21.82
C ASP A 22 -10.50 -7.75 21.52
N ARG A 23 -9.57 -7.42 20.63
CA ARG A 23 -8.42 -8.28 20.27
C ARG A 23 -7.10 -7.86 20.89
N ILE A 24 -7.12 -6.97 21.88
CA ILE A 24 -5.91 -6.59 22.62
C ILE A 24 -5.78 -7.54 23.81
N TYR A 25 -4.79 -8.41 23.77
CA TYR A 25 -4.47 -9.34 24.85
C TYR A 25 -3.28 -8.84 25.67
N PRO A 26 -3.17 -9.23 26.95
CA PRO A 26 -1.98 -8.93 27.76
C PRO A 26 -0.70 -9.42 27.08
N GLY A 27 0.30 -8.53 26.99
CA GLY A 27 1.58 -8.81 26.34
C GLY A 27 1.69 -8.28 24.89
N VAL A 28 0.61 -7.78 24.30
CA VAL A 28 0.67 -7.09 22.99
C VAL A 28 1.36 -5.74 23.17
N LEU A 29 2.43 -5.51 22.40
CA LEU A 29 3.08 -4.21 22.33
C LEU A 29 2.30 -3.30 21.38
N LEU A 30 1.74 -2.22 21.91
CA LEU A 30 1.03 -1.22 21.11
C LEU A 30 1.94 -0.05 20.76
N ARG A 31 1.88 0.35 19.50
CA ARG A 31 2.51 1.60 19.00
C ARG A 31 1.51 2.73 19.19
N ILE A 32 1.82 3.63 20.09
CA ILE A 32 0.98 4.80 20.37
C ILE A 32 1.72 6.02 19.84
N PRO A 33 1.16 6.73 18.83
CA PRO A 33 1.80 7.94 18.32
C PRO A 33 1.84 9.01 19.41
N SER A 34 2.88 9.84 19.42
CA SER A 34 3.06 10.90 20.44
C SER A 34 2.07 12.06 20.31
N VAL A 35 1.47 12.20 19.14
CA VAL A 35 0.34 13.10 18.83
C VAL A 35 -0.61 12.38 17.90
N PRO A 36 -1.88 12.81 17.78
CA PRO A 36 -2.82 12.25 16.79
C PRO A 36 -2.18 12.25 15.40
N GLY A 37 -2.02 11.08 14.78
CA GLY A 37 -1.36 10.92 13.48
C GLY A 37 -1.01 9.48 13.12
N ILE A 38 -0.48 9.32 11.92
CA ILE A 38 -0.10 8.02 11.36
C ILE A 38 1.43 7.89 11.39
N ILE A 39 1.94 6.78 11.89
CA ILE A 39 3.35 6.42 11.77
C ILE A 39 3.51 5.69 10.43
N HIS A 40 4.22 6.33 9.49
CA HIS A 40 4.45 5.83 8.16
C HIS A 40 5.92 5.43 7.98
N ALA A 41 6.19 4.23 7.51
CA ALA A 41 7.53 3.83 7.08
C ALA A 41 7.70 4.23 5.61
N VAL A 42 8.62 5.15 5.33
CA VAL A 42 8.88 5.66 3.98
C VAL A 42 9.26 4.52 3.04
N ARG A 43 8.52 4.36 1.96
CA ARG A 43 8.75 3.34 0.94
C ARG A 43 9.69 3.87 -0.14
N TYR A 44 10.25 2.97 -0.91
CA TYR A 44 11.08 3.36 -2.04
C TYR A 44 10.27 4.12 -3.11
N GLY A 45 10.77 5.29 -3.51
CA GLY A 45 10.12 6.16 -4.50
C GLY A 45 9.03 7.09 -3.96
N GLU A 46 8.66 6.99 -2.68
CA GLU A 46 7.74 7.94 -2.05
C GLU A 46 8.45 9.26 -1.72
N ASN A 47 7.71 10.35 -1.87
CA ASN A 47 8.11 11.67 -1.41
C ASN A 47 7.09 12.24 -0.41
N LEU A 48 7.48 13.30 0.32
CA LEU A 48 6.62 13.88 1.35
C LEU A 48 5.28 14.40 0.83
N THR A 49 5.24 14.90 -0.40
CA THR A 49 4.00 15.40 -1.00
C THR A 49 3.00 14.26 -1.17
N GLU A 50 3.47 13.11 -1.65
CA GLU A 50 2.64 11.91 -1.82
C GLU A 50 2.19 11.34 -0.47
N ILE A 51 3.10 11.26 0.51
CA ILE A 51 2.77 10.81 1.87
C ILE A 51 1.74 11.73 2.52
N ALA A 52 1.92 13.05 2.40
CA ALA A 52 0.98 14.03 2.91
C ALA A 52 -0.41 13.89 2.26
N ALA A 53 -0.45 13.73 0.94
CA ALA A 53 -1.68 13.53 0.19
C ALA A 53 -2.37 12.21 0.56
N GLN A 54 -1.61 11.13 0.71
CA GLN A 54 -2.12 9.80 1.09
C GLN A 54 -2.90 9.83 2.40
N TYR A 55 -2.44 10.62 3.37
CA TYR A 55 -3.08 10.71 4.69
C TYR A 55 -3.91 11.96 4.89
N GLY A 56 -4.08 12.79 3.87
CA GLY A 56 -4.84 14.03 3.94
C GLY A 56 -4.30 15.03 4.96
N ALA A 57 -2.98 15.04 5.17
CA ALA A 57 -2.30 15.90 6.13
C ALA A 57 -1.48 17.00 5.42
N PRO A 58 -1.33 18.19 6.00
CA PRO A 58 -0.44 19.20 5.46
C PRO A 58 1.04 18.72 5.51
N MET A 59 1.75 18.81 4.38
CA MET A 59 3.18 18.46 4.32
C MET A 59 4.00 19.24 5.33
N ALA A 60 3.65 20.50 5.56
CA ALA A 60 4.30 21.37 6.55
C ALA A 60 4.25 20.79 7.97
N ASP A 61 3.17 20.12 8.35
CA ASP A 61 3.02 19.51 9.67
C ASP A 61 3.98 18.32 9.84
N ILE A 62 4.19 17.57 8.76
CA ILE A 62 5.15 16.46 8.74
C ILE A 62 6.59 16.97 8.92
N ILE A 63 6.94 18.02 8.16
CA ILE A 63 8.29 18.62 8.19
C ILE A 63 8.55 19.26 9.57
N ASN A 64 7.59 20.03 10.09
CA ASN A 64 7.73 20.79 11.35
C ASN A 64 7.65 19.90 12.59
N PHE A 65 7.19 18.65 12.46
CA PHE A 65 7.17 17.73 13.60
C PHE A 65 8.60 17.31 13.96
N LYS A 66 9.11 17.86 15.07
CA LYS A 66 10.49 17.66 15.50
C LYS A 66 10.91 16.19 15.63
N GLY A 67 9.98 15.31 15.97
CA GLY A 67 10.22 13.86 16.08
C GLY A 67 10.63 13.21 14.77
N ASN A 68 10.26 13.80 13.63
CA ASN A 68 10.57 13.26 12.30
C ASN A 68 12.02 13.51 11.88
N GLN A 69 12.68 14.53 12.43
CA GLN A 69 14.08 14.87 12.10
C GLN A 69 14.31 14.89 10.57
N ILE A 70 13.46 15.62 9.84
CA ILE A 70 13.56 15.76 8.39
C ILE A 70 14.53 16.89 8.08
N GLU A 71 15.70 16.55 7.56
CA GLU A 71 16.73 17.52 7.17
C GLU A 71 16.49 18.02 5.74
N SER A 72 16.03 17.13 4.86
CA SER A 72 15.69 17.45 3.48
C SER A 72 14.36 16.79 3.09
N PRO A 73 13.34 17.58 2.74
CA PRO A 73 12.05 17.07 2.30
C PRO A 73 12.11 16.20 1.04
N ASP A 74 13.11 16.45 0.19
CA ASP A 74 13.27 15.78 -1.10
C ASP A 74 14.05 14.47 -1.00
N ASN A 75 14.65 14.17 0.17
CA ASN A 75 15.48 12.99 0.34
C ASN A 75 15.28 12.36 1.72
N ILE A 76 14.22 11.61 1.88
CA ILE A 76 13.94 10.87 3.11
C ILE A 76 14.39 9.42 2.93
N PRO A 77 15.20 8.89 3.86
CA PRO A 77 15.68 7.51 3.76
C PRO A 77 14.53 6.52 3.73
N VAL A 78 14.60 5.56 2.81
CA VAL A 78 13.69 4.41 2.74
C VAL A 78 13.75 3.64 4.06
N GLY A 79 12.60 3.25 4.57
CA GLY A 79 12.45 2.56 5.86
C GLY A 79 12.43 3.50 7.06
N LYS A 80 12.72 4.81 6.88
CA LYS A 80 12.58 5.77 7.97
C LYS A 80 11.11 5.87 8.37
N GLU A 81 10.84 5.72 9.65
CA GLU A 81 9.52 5.99 10.20
C GLU A 81 9.33 7.48 10.45
N ILE A 82 8.29 8.04 9.90
CA ILE A 82 7.86 9.42 10.12
C ILE A 82 6.44 9.42 10.68
N LEU A 83 6.18 10.33 11.60
CA LEU A 83 4.83 10.61 12.05
C LEU A 83 4.21 11.65 11.14
N VAL A 84 3.00 11.37 10.65
CA VAL A 84 2.16 12.27 9.86
C VAL A 84 1.10 12.86 10.80
N PRO A 85 1.34 14.04 11.42
CA PRO A 85 0.42 14.64 12.38
C PRO A 85 -0.92 14.96 11.72
N GLY A 86 -2.02 14.62 12.39
CA GLY A 86 -3.37 14.81 11.87
C GLY A 86 -3.74 13.91 10.68
N GLY A 87 -2.79 13.12 10.18
CA GLY A 87 -3.02 12.18 9.10
C GLY A 87 -4.07 11.15 9.49
N ARG A 88 -4.89 10.75 8.52
CA ARG A 88 -5.95 9.76 8.71
C ARG A 88 -5.81 8.68 7.68
N LYS A 89 -6.06 7.44 8.05
CA LYS A 89 -6.35 6.41 7.07
C LYS A 89 -7.81 6.57 6.67
N SER A 90 -8.06 6.70 5.37
CA SER A 90 -9.43 6.72 4.85
C SER A 90 -10.01 5.31 5.00
N ILE A 91 -10.59 5.03 6.15
CA ILE A 91 -11.43 3.85 6.32
C ILE A 91 -12.86 4.32 6.04
N ASN A 92 -13.30 4.21 4.80
CA ASN A 92 -14.72 4.30 4.50
C ASN A 92 -15.39 3.01 4.97
N ILE A 93 -15.65 2.91 6.27
CA ILE A 93 -16.36 1.78 6.89
C ILE A 93 -17.83 1.72 6.41
N THR A 94 -18.35 2.80 5.83
CA THR A 94 -19.78 2.93 5.46
C THR A 94 -20.19 2.20 4.17
N ALA A 95 -19.27 1.63 3.41
CA ALA A 95 -19.60 0.90 2.19
C ALA A 95 -19.35 -0.62 2.27
N TRP A 96 -18.99 -1.14 3.44
CA TRP A 96 -18.68 -2.56 3.60
C TRP A 96 -19.71 -3.28 4.47
N ASP A 97 -20.45 -4.19 3.86
CA ASP A 97 -21.48 -5.02 4.51
C ASP A 97 -20.94 -6.10 5.45
N GLY A 98 -19.63 -6.05 5.77
CA GLY A 98 -19.02 -6.96 6.77
C GLY A 98 -18.80 -8.39 6.31
N SER A 99 -19.14 -8.77 5.08
CA SER A 99 -18.91 -10.12 4.59
C SER A 99 -17.50 -10.31 4.02
N LEU A 100 -16.48 -10.30 4.89
CA LEU A 100 -15.15 -10.76 4.57
C LEU A 100 -15.07 -12.26 4.71
N THR A 101 -15.46 -12.99 3.71
CA THR A 101 -15.00 -14.37 3.55
C THR A 101 -13.59 -14.33 2.96
N THR A 102 -12.72 -15.22 3.39
CA THR A 102 -11.33 -15.38 2.94
C THR A 102 -11.20 -15.73 1.45
N LEU A 103 -12.30 -15.72 0.71
CA LEU A 103 -12.44 -16.19 -0.68
C LEU A 103 -12.55 -15.04 -1.71
N ASP A 104 -12.38 -13.78 -1.30
CA ASP A 104 -12.70 -12.63 -2.17
C ASP A 104 -11.49 -12.04 -2.89
N TRP A 105 -10.37 -12.76 -2.99
CA TRP A 105 -9.22 -12.33 -3.77
C TRP A 105 -9.34 -12.81 -5.23
N ASN A 106 -9.10 -11.90 -6.16
CA ASN A 106 -9.01 -12.19 -7.58
C ASN A 106 -7.56 -12.06 -8.05
N TRP A 107 -7.23 -12.76 -9.12
CA TRP A 107 -5.96 -12.57 -9.79
C TRP A 107 -5.86 -11.16 -10.35
N PRO A 108 -4.69 -10.50 -10.17
CA PRO A 108 -4.50 -9.11 -10.64
C PRO A 108 -4.36 -9.02 -12.17
N VAL A 109 -4.12 -10.13 -12.85
CA VAL A 109 -4.00 -10.25 -14.31
C VAL A 109 -4.64 -11.55 -14.77
N THR A 110 -4.91 -11.66 -16.08
CA THR A 110 -5.50 -12.89 -16.67
C THR A 110 -4.52 -14.05 -16.73
N SER A 111 -3.20 -13.77 -16.81
CA SER A 111 -2.15 -14.79 -16.79
C SER A 111 -2.11 -15.52 -15.44
N ARG A 112 -1.71 -16.80 -15.49
CA ARG A 112 -1.45 -17.65 -14.31
C ARG A 112 -0.01 -18.16 -14.29
N TYR A 113 0.83 -17.63 -15.18
CA TYR A 113 2.22 -18.07 -15.32
C TYR A 113 3.11 -17.40 -14.27
N ILE A 114 3.37 -18.10 -13.18
CA ILE A 114 4.25 -17.61 -12.09
C ILE A 114 5.70 -17.73 -12.52
N THR A 115 6.38 -16.59 -12.63
CA THR A 115 7.82 -16.51 -12.96
C THR A 115 8.70 -16.47 -11.72
N SER A 116 8.20 -15.90 -10.62
CA SER A 116 8.88 -15.92 -9.31
C SER A 116 7.84 -16.16 -8.21
N LYS A 117 8.14 -17.11 -7.33
CA LYS A 117 7.35 -17.34 -6.11
C LYS A 117 7.92 -16.54 -4.95
N MET A 118 7.09 -16.26 -3.96
CA MET A 118 7.56 -15.67 -2.72
C MET A 118 8.44 -16.67 -1.96
N ASP A 119 9.70 -16.30 -1.76
CA ASP A 119 10.69 -17.11 -1.02
C ASP A 119 11.76 -16.19 -0.38
N TRP A 120 12.83 -16.75 0.17
CA TRP A 120 13.89 -15.99 0.81
C TRP A 120 14.71 -15.10 -0.17
N ARG A 121 14.67 -15.38 -1.48
CA ARG A 121 15.29 -14.55 -2.53
C ARG A 121 14.36 -13.49 -3.08
N HIS A 122 13.05 -13.76 -2.99
CA HIS A 122 11.96 -12.91 -3.44
C HIS A 122 10.90 -12.75 -2.35
N PRO A 123 11.25 -12.07 -1.22
CA PRO A 123 10.47 -12.12 0.01
C PRO A 123 9.24 -11.21 0.02
N LEU A 124 9.04 -10.39 -1.01
CA LEU A 124 8.02 -9.34 -0.98
C LEU A 124 6.68 -9.76 -1.60
N GLY A 125 6.70 -10.66 -2.58
CA GLY A 125 5.50 -11.07 -3.30
C GLY A 125 5.78 -12.12 -4.37
N ILE A 126 4.99 -12.11 -5.42
CA ILE A 126 5.14 -13.02 -6.57
C ILE A 126 5.28 -12.20 -7.86
N ASP A 127 5.96 -12.79 -8.86
CA ASP A 127 5.95 -12.24 -10.21
C ASP A 127 5.10 -13.14 -11.11
N ILE A 128 4.20 -12.51 -11.86
CA ILE A 128 3.32 -13.17 -12.82
C ILE A 128 3.70 -12.70 -14.21
N GLY A 129 4.19 -13.61 -15.05
CA GLY A 129 4.57 -13.31 -16.43
C GLY A 129 3.38 -12.91 -17.28
N THR A 130 3.52 -11.82 -18.02
CA THR A 130 2.48 -11.17 -18.82
C THR A 130 3.08 -10.60 -20.10
N GLN A 131 2.30 -9.83 -20.85
CA GLN A 131 2.78 -9.03 -21.98
C GLN A 131 2.65 -7.54 -21.65
N ASN A 132 3.43 -6.70 -22.37
CA ASN A 132 3.25 -5.26 -22.27
C ASN A 132 1.81 -4.88 -22.66
N TRP A 133 1.23 -3.97 -21.90
CA TRP A 133 -0.13 -3.50 -22.06
C TRP A 133 -1.23 -4.51 -21.73
N ASP A 134 -0.90 -5.66 -21.15
CA ASP A 134 -1.91 -6.49 -20.49
C ASP A 134 -2.59 -5.69 -19.37
N GLU A 135 -3.87 -5.91 -19.19
CA GLU A 135 -4.68 -5.22 -18.20
C GLU A 135 -4.36 -5.70 -16.78
N VAL A 136 -4.32 -4.75 -15.85
CA VAL A 136 -4.13 -4.99 -14.42
C VAL A 136 -5.42 -4.64 -13.70
N TYR A 137 -5.91 -5.58 -12.92
CA TYR A 137 -7.18 -5.47 -12.19
C TYR A 137 -6.96 -5.41 -10.69
N ALA A 138 -7.85 -4.69 -9.99
CA ALA A 138 -7.88 -4.72 -8.54
C ALA A 138 -8.18 -6.15 -8.06
N ALA A 139 -7.30 -6.71 -7.26
CA ALA A 139 -7.44 -8.08 -6.76
C ALA A 139 -8.56 -8.21 -5.72
N ARG A 140 -9.01 -7.09 -5.16
CA ARG A 140 -10.09 -7.04 -4.16
C ARG A 140 -10.68 -5.64 -4.09
N ASN A 141 -11.92 -5.53 -3.54
CA ASN A 141 -12.54 -4.24 -3.24
C ASN A 141 -11.66 -3.43 -2.31
N GLY A 142 -11.56 -2.11 -2.52
CA GLY A 142 -10.76 -1.25 -1.67
C GLY A 142 -10.72 0.19 -2.12
N ILE A 143 -9.77 0.94 -1.57
CA ILE A 143 -9.50 2.32 -1.92
C ILE A 143 -8.05 2.41 -2.37
N VAL A 144 -7.80 3.12 -3.46
CA VAL A 144 -6.45 3.38 -3.95
C VAL A 144 -5.70 4.23 -2.93
N ALA A 145 -4.78 3.62 -2.20
CA ALA A 145 -3.99 4.28 -1.17
C ALA A 145 -2.77 5.00 -1.75
N PHE A 146 -2.26 4.51 -2.88
CA PHE A 146 -1.11 5.09 -3.58
C PHE A 146 -1.20 4.79 -5.08
N ALA A 147 -0.81 5.76 -5.92
CA ALA A 147 -0.60 5.60 -7.35
C ALA A 147 0.52 6.54 -7.78
N GLY A 148 1.72 6.01 -8.06
CA GLY A 148 2.91 6.82 -8.30
C GLY A 148 4.16 5.97 -8.53
N GLY A 149 5.32 6.53 -8.17
CA GLY A 149 6.63 5.87 -8.26
C GLY A 149 7.58 6.54 -9.23
N ASP A 150 8.80 6.02 -9.33
CA ASP A 150 9.81 6.45 -10.30
C ASP A 150 10.05 5.35 -11.34
N PRO A 151 9.81 5.62 -12.64
CA PRO A 151 9.89 4.59 -13.69
C PRO A 151 11.28 3.99 -13.88
N ARG A 152 12.31 4.54 -13.25
CA ARG A 152 13.71 4.10 -13.40
C ARG A 152 14.17 3.14 -12.30
N TYR A 153 13.45 3.06 -11.18
CA TYR A 153 13.96 2.37 -9.98
C TYR A 153 12.92 1.42 -9.37
N SER A 154 13.40 0.35 -8.71
CA SER A 154 12.65 -0.60 -7.88
C SER A 154 11.33 -1.06 -8.52
N TYR A 155 10.19 -0.74 -7.91
CA TYR A 155 8.84 -1.07 -8.38
C TYR A 155 8.44 -0.35 -9.68
N GLY A 156 9.18 0.69 -10.08
CA GLY A 156 8.75 1.55 -11.18
C GLY A 156 7.50 2.33 -10.81
N TYR A 157 6.56 2.43 -11.74
CA TYR A 157 5.21 2.88 -11.43
C TYR A 157 4.42 1.76 -10.77
N TYR A 158 3.74 2.08 -9.68
CA TYR A 158 2.97 1.09 -8.92
C TYR A 158 1.73 1.71 -8.27
N ILE A 159 0.78 0.84 -7.96
CA ILE A 159 -0.45 1.17 -7.25
C ILE A 159 -0.48 0.35 -5.96
N ILE A 160 -1.02 0.94 -4.88
CA ILE A 160 -1.41 0.24 -3.66
C ILE A 160 -2.90 0.44 -3.46
N VAL A 161 -3.60 -0.65 -3.19
CA VAL A 161 -5.01 -0.63 -2.80
C VAL A 161 -5.12 -1.08 -1.36
N ASP A 162 -5.73 -0.24 -0.51
CA ASP A 162 -6.11 -0.57 0.87
C ASP A 162 -7.49 -1.24 0.85
N HIS A 163 -7.55 -2.47 1.31
CA HIS A 163 -8.75 -3.31 1.33
C HIS A 163 -9.47 -3.28 2.69
N GLY A 164 -9.02 -2.43 3.61
CA GLY A 164 -9.48 -2.43 4.98
C GLY A 164 -8.93 -3.60 5.80
N TYR A 165 -9.19 -3.57 7.11
CA TYR A 165 -8.72 -4.58 8.08
C TYR A 165 -7.21 -4.89 8.00
N GLY A 166 -6.42 -3.87 7.57
CA GLY A 166 -4.98 -3.94 7.43
C GLY A 166 -4.48 -4.68 6.19
N TYR A 167 -5.36 -5.12 5.29
CA TYR A 167 -4.97 -5.72 4.03
C TYR A 167 -4.65 -4.65 2.98
N GLU A 168 -3.53 -4.81 2.32
CA GLU A 168 -3.12 -4.02 1.17
C GLU A 168 -2.64 -4.95 0.06
N SER A 169 -2.86 -4.55 -1.18
CA SER A 169 -2.20 -5.14 -2.35
C SER A 169 -1.37 -4.11 -3.09
N LEU A 170 -0.24 -4.53 -3.66
CA LEU A 170 0.67 -3.72 -4.44
C LEU A 170 0.83 -4.32 -5.84
N TYR A 171 0.78 -3.46 -6.84
CA TYR A 171 0.84 -3.77 -8.27
C TYR A 171 1.96 -2.96 -8.90
N ALA A 172 3.07 -3.58 -9.28
CA ALA A 172 4.26 -2.88 -9.76
C ALA A 172 4.62 -3.16 -11.22
N HIS A 173 5.64 -2.45 -11.71
CA HIS A 173 6.15 -2.47 -13.09
C HIS A 173 5.12 -2.01 -14.14
N LEU A 174 4.26 -1.06 -13.75
CA LEU A 174 3.16 -0.57 -14.56
C LEU A 174 3.64 0.28 -15.74
N ALA A 175 2.78 0.44 -16.74
CA ALA A 175 3.12 1.04 -18.02
C ALA A 175 3.32 2.57 -17.96
N ILE A 176 4.04 3.07 -18.96
CA ILE A 176 4.14 4.49 -19.31
C ILE A 176 3.29 4.72 -20.56
N ASN A 177 2.44 5.74 -20.53
CA ASN A 177 1.67 6.14 -21.71
C ASN A 177 2.56 6.89 -22.75
N SER A 178 2.01 7.15 -23.93
CA SER A 178 2.73 7.81 -25.03
C SER A 178 3.23 9.23 -24.70
N ARG A 179 2.77 9.82 -23.61
CA ARG A 179 3.21 11.15 -23.13
C ARG A 179 4.30 11.08 -22.06
N GLY A 180 4.74 9.88 -21.69
CA GLY A 180 5.79 9.67 -20.67
C GLY A 180 5.28 9.63 -19.22
N TYR A 181 3.97 9.61 -18.99
CA TYR A 181 3.36 9.51 -17.67
C TYR A 181 2.91 8.09 -17.37
N ALA A 182 2.74 7.79 -16.09
CA ALA A 182 2.15 6.51 -15.65
C ALA A 182 0.78 6.27 -16.30
N ALA A 183 0.57 5.06 -16.79
CA ALA A 183 -0.70 4.63 -17.38
C ALA A 183 -1.62 4.06 -16.29
N PHE A 184 -2.05 4.90 -15.36
CA PHE A 184 -3.04 4.53 -14.34
C PHE A 184 -4.45 4.83 -14.85
N ASN A 185 -5.39 3.92 -14.54
CA ASN A 185 -6.82 4.10 -14.80
C ASN A 185 -7.57 4.56 -13.54
N VAL A 186 -6.85 4.77 -12.44
CA VAL A 186 -7.40 5.16 -11.13
C VAL A 186 -6.54 6.26 -10.50
N ARG A 187 -7.09 6.90 -9.47
CA ARG A 187 -6.44 7.96 -8.68
C ARG A 187 -6.43 7.61 -7.20
N VAL A 188 -5.48 8.17 -6.46
CA VAL A 188 -5.46 8.06 -4.99
C VAL A 188 -6.77 8.54 -4.40
N GLY A 189 -7.33 7.77 -3.47
CA GLY A 189 -8.63 7.98 -2.84
C GLY A 189 -9.82 7.40 -3.61
N GLU A 190 -9.62 6.88 -4.82
CA GLU A 190 -10.69 6.26 -5.61
C GLU A 190 -11.06 4.88 -5.05
N GLN A 191 -12.36 4.61 -4.99
CA GLN A 191 -12.88 3.30 -4.61
C GLN A 191 -12.85 2.38 -5.83
N VAL A 192 -12.36 1.16 -5.63
CA VAL A 192 -12.30 0.11 -6.65
C VAL A 192 -12.99 -1.15 -6.16
N SER A 193 -13.63 -1.86 -7.07
CA SER A 193 -14.16 -3.19 -6.85
C SER A 193 -13.18 -4.25 -7.36
N ALA A 194 -13.22 -5.45 -6.81
CA ALA A 194 -12.47 -6.58 -7.33
C ALA A 194 -12.78 -6.79 -8.82
N GLY A 195 -11.75 -6.87 -9.66
CA GLY A 195 -11.89 -6.97 -11.11
C GLY A 195 -11.96 -5.63 -11.85
N ASP A 196 -11.99 -4.49 -11.17
CA ASP A 196 -11.90 -3.20 -11.85
C ASP A 196 -10.51 -3.03 -12.49
N LEU A 197 -10.49 -2.50 -13.71
CA LEU A 197 -9.26 -2.15 -14.42
C LEU A 197 -8.58 -0.96 -13.72
N ILE A 198 -7.36 -1.16 -13.21
CA ILE A 198 -6.63 -0.13 -12.48
C ILE A 198 -5.40 0.42 -13.24
N ALA A 199 -4.78 -0.38 -14.10
CA ALA A 199 -3.60 0.00 -14.86
C ALA A 199 -3.32 -0.98 -16.00
N TRP A 200 -2.14 -0.82 -16.64
CA TRP A 200 -1.60 -1.74 -17.64
C TRP A 200 -0.16 -2.11 -17.29
N ILE A 201 0.23 -3.33 -17.70
CA ILE A 201 1.57 -3.87 -17.54
C ILE A 201 2.56 -3.07 -18.39
N GLY A 202 3.70 -2.76 -17.80
CA GLY A 202 4.85 -2.13 -18.46
C GLY A 202 6.16 -2.81 -18.13
N MET A 203 7.20 -2.01 -18.21
CA MET A 203 8.57 -2.40 -17.87
C MET A 203 9.25 -1.28 -17.07
N THR A 204 8.51 -0.59 -16.21
CA THR A 204 9.09 0.45 -15.36
C THR A 204 9.79 -0.15 -14.15
N GLY A 205 10.78 0.56 -13.63
CA GLY A 205 11.56 0.09 -12.50
C GLY A 205 12.58 -0.99 -12.86
N ARG A 206 12.89 -1.84 -11.89
CA ARG A 206 13.89 -2.90 -12.05
C ARG A 206 13.21 -4.20 -12.51
N THR A 207 13.15 -4.42 -13.79
CA THR A 207 12.56 -5.61 -14.40
C THR A 207 13.41 -6.13 -15.57
N THR A 208 13.34 -7.42 -15.85
CA THR A 208 14.01 -8.07 -16.98
C THR A 208 13.08 -8.40 -18.14
N GLY A 209 11.77 -8.24 -17.96
CA GLY A 209 10.75 -8.51 -18.96
C GLY A 209 9.36 -8.16 -18.46
N PRO A 210 8.34 -8.18 -19.33
CA PRO A 210 6.97 -7.86 -18.92
C PRO A 210 6.42 -8.84 -17.89
N HIS A 211 6.12 -8.36 -16.71
CA HIS A 211 5.46 -9.10 -15.64
C HIS A 211 4.80 -8.11 -14.68
N ILE A 212 3.87 -8.57 -13.90
CA ILE A 212 3.43 -7.86 -12.71
C ILE A 212 4.16 -8.41 -11.50
N HIS A 213 4.77 -7.53 -10.72
CA HIS A 213 5.16 -7.85 -9.36
C HIS A 213 3.96 -7.55 -8.46
N PHE A 214 3.45 -8.58 -7.79
CA PHE A 214 2.24 -8.51 -6.99
C PHE A 214 2.50 -8.91 -5.54
N GLU A 215 2.13 -8.02 -4.63
CA GLU A 215 2.26 -8.25 -3.20
C GLU A 215 0.89 -8.19 -2.51
N ILE A 216 0.75 -9.00 -1.48
CA ILE A 216 -0.31 -8.87 -0.49
C ILE A 216 0.36 -8.67 0.86
N SER A 217 -0.10 -7.69 1.61
CA SER A 217 0.30 -7.53 2.99
C SER A 217 -0.93 -7.45 3.90
N ARG A 218 -0.75 -7.92 5.11
CA ARG A 218 -1.70 -7.68 6.18
C ARG A 218 -0.97 -7.01 7.32
N TYR A 219 -1.36 -5.79 7.64
CA TYR A 219 -0.72 -5.00 8.69
C TYR A 219 0.79 -4.88 8.48
N ASN A 220 1.23 -4.52 7.29
CA ASN A 220 2.64 -4.44 6.85
C ASN A 220 3.42 -5.77 6.90
N ASN A 221 2.79 -6.89 7.25
CA ASN A 221 3.42 -8.21 7.13
C ASN A 221 3.09 -8.79 5.76
N ARG A 222 4.12 -9.17 5.02
CA ARG A 222 3.94 -9.82 3.71
C ARG A 222 3.25 -11.17 3.87
N THR A 223 2.26 -11.41 3.02
CA THR A 223 1.53 -12.68 2.92
C THR A 223 1.80 -13.25 1.54
N ASP A 224 2.10 -14.53 1.45
CA ASP A 224 2.25 -15.20 0.15
C ASP A 224 0.93 -15.10 -0.62
N PRO A 225 0.91 -14.37 -1.78
CA PRO A 225 -0.30 -14.23 -2.56
C PRO A 225 -0.89 -15.55 -3.01
N LEU A 226 -0.06 -16.57 -3.26
CA LEU A 226 -0.52 -17.90 -3.68
C LEU A 226 -1.31 -18.64 -2.61
N GLY A 227 -1.18 -18.24 -1.34
CA GLY A 227 -1.96 -18.81 -0.23
C GLY A 227 -3.38 -18.26 -0.11
N VAL A 228 -3.72 -17.19 -0.86
CA VAL A 228 -5.02 -16.51 -0.77
C VAL A 228 -5.69 -16.28 -2.13
N LEU A 229 -4.95 -16.30 -3.23
CA LEU A 229 -5.52 -16.26 -4.57
C LEU A 229 -6.28 -17.56 -4.87
N PRO A 230 -7.38 -17.50 -5.64
CA PRO A 230 -8.13 -18.70 -5.99
C PRO A 230 -7.28 -19.68 -6.81
N ASP A 231 -7.52 -20.97 -6.61
CA ASP A 231 -6.91 -22.02 -7.42
C ASP A 231 -7.14 -21.76 -8.91
N SER A 232 -6.14 -22.02 -9.73
CA SER A 232 -6.13 -21.79 -11.18
C SER A 232 -6.84 -22.91 -11.93
#